data_dacf8b75bbb756bdf431a292754a508f
#
_entry.id   dacf8b75bbb756bdf431a292754a508f
#
_cell.length_a   1.000
_cell.length_b   1.000
_cell.length_c   1.000
_cell.angle_alpha   90.00
_cell.angle_beta   90.00
_cell.angle_gamma   90.00
#
_symmetry.space_group_name_H-M   'P 1'
#
loop_
_entity.id
_entity.type
_entity.pdbx_description
1 polymer ?
#
loop_
_entity_poly.entity_id
_entity_poly.type
_entity_poly.pdbx_seq_one_letter_code
_entity_poly.pdbx_strand_id
1 'polypeptide(L)'
;MSWLDKILPPKIKNRGKDGSSNVPEGLWHKCPSCSATVYSTELQQNNQVCPKCNHHNPLSARQRLSLLLDEDGREEVAGNVKPTDPLKFKDSKKYPDRLSAARKLTGEDDALVVMKGKMNGLPVVVAAFEFRFIGGSMGSVVGERFVQGIRRAVADNCPFVCVAASGGARMQEGVNSLMQMTKTSAALHLLTEKRLPFISVLTDPTMGGVSASFAFLGDVVLAEPNALIGFAGPRVIEQTVRETLPEGFQRAEFLLEKGAIDQIVDRREMKQRISSLITLLLRQDKVAAA
;
A
#
# COMPACT_ATOMS: atom_id res chain seq x y z
N MET A 1 31.47 1.80 -67.68
CA MET A 1 30.20 1.48 -66.97
C MET A 1 29.58 0.32 -67.75
N SER A 2 29.45 -0.81 -67.08
CA SER A 2 28.96 -2.07 -67.66
C SER A 2 27.45 -2.00 -67.89
N TRP A 3 26.96 -2.51 -68.99
CA TRP A 3 25.52 -2.57 -69.33
C TRP A 3 24.71 -3.41 -68.34
N LEU A 4 25.33 -4.24 -67.52
CA LEU A 4 24.75 -5.07 -66.46
C LEU A 4 24.17 -4.24 -65.29
N ASP A 5 24.60 -3.00 -65.08
CA ASP A 5 24.08 -2.12 -63.99
C ASP A 5 22.69 -1.61 -64.29
N LYS A 6 22.18 -1.79 -65.51
CA LYS A 6 20.84 -1.34 -65.93
C LYS A 6 19.71 -2.39 -65.76
N ILE A 7 20.08 -3.63 -65.43
CA ILE A 7 19.16 -4.77 -65.39
C ILE A 7 18.89 -5.21 -63.92
N LEU A 8 19.66 -4.75 -62.97
CA LEU A 8 19.43 -5.05 -61.55
C LEU A 8 18.26 -4.22 -61.03
N PRO A 9 17.24 -4.84 -60.38
CA PRO A 9 16.20 -4.12 -59.75
C PRO A 9 16.79 -3.18 -58.65
N PRO A 10 16.16 -2.02 -58.39
CA PRO A 10 16.68 -1.08 -57.42
C PRO A 10 16.81 -1.78 -56.06
N LYS A 11 18.03 -1.78 -55.51
CA LYS A 11 18.25 -2.25 -54.14
C LYS A 11 17.41 -1.42 -53.21
N ILE A 12 16.34 -2.03 -52.65
CA ILE A 12 15.62 -1.45 -51.54
C ILE A 12 16.64 -1.27 -50.42
N LYS A 13 17.05 -0.05 -50.16
CA LYS A 13 17.78 0.29 -48.96
C LYS A 13 16.85 -0.06 -47.80
N ASN A 14 17.08 -1.15 -47.12
CA ASN A 14 16.54 -1.37 -45.79
C ASN A 14 16.94 -0.11 -44.98
N ARG A 15 16.00 0.81 -44.79
CA ARG A 15 16.10 1.83 -43.76
C ARG A 15 16.33 1.07 -42.47
N GLY A 16 17.46 1.36 -41.81
CA GLY A 16 17.88 0.74 -40.57
C GLY A 16 16.75 0.70 -39.56
N LYS A 17 16.83 -0.26 -38.71
CA LYS A 17 15.99 -0.48 -37.51
C LYS A 17 16.16 0.70 -36.50
N ASP A 18 15.91 1.91 -36.91
CA ASP A 18 15.74 3.08 -36.02
C ASP A 18 14.35 3.65 -36.21
N GLY A 19 13.37 2.77 -36.14
CA GLY A 19 12.00 3.12 -35.83
C GLY A 19 11.84 3.13 -34.31
N SER A 20 12.55 4.03 -33.60
CA SER A 20 12.12 4.44 -32.29
C SER A 20 10.71 5.03 -32.48
N SER A 21 9.71 4.29 -32.06
CA SER A 21 8.36 4.83 -31.98
C SER A 21 8.45 6.05 -31.09
N ASN A 22 8.15 7.24 -31.63
CA ASN A 22 8.04 8.50 -30.89
C ASN A 22 6.87 8.50 -29.90
N VAL A 23 6.48 7.34 -29.38
CA VAL A 23 5.51 7.20 -28.31
C VAL A 23 6.28 7.38 -27.01
N PRO A 24 6.03 8.45 -26.24
CA PRO A 24 6.70 8.67 -24.97
C PRO A 24 6.53 7.43 -24.09
N GLU A 25 7.63 6.96 -23.51
CA GLU A 25 7.61 5.85 -22.56
C GLU A 25 6.65 6.19 -21.39
N GLY A 26 5.79 5.25 -21.00
CA GLY A 26 4.87 5.43 -19.88
C GLY A 26 3.45 5.87 -20.24
N LEU A 27 3.12 6.12 -21.51
CA LEU A 27 1.75 6.46 -21.92
C LEU A 27 0.77 5.29 -21.77
N TRP A 28 1.26 4.07 -21.86
CA TRP A 28 0.44 2.86 -21.84
C TRP A 28 0.85 1.95 -20.68
N HIS A 29 -0.16 1.42 -20.00
CA HIS A 29 -0.02 0.43 -18.95
C HIS A 29 -0.71 -0.87 -19.37
N LYS A 30 0.00 -1.99 -19.28
CA LYS A 30 -0.59 -3.33 -19.49
C LYS A 30 -1.08 -3.86 -18.15
N CYS A 31 -2.39 -4.07 -18.01
CA CYS A 31 -2.97 -4.62 -16.79
C CYS A 31 -2.41 -6.01 -16.49
N PRO A 32 -1.87 -6.28 -15.30
CA PRO A 32 -1.32 -7.58 -14.95
C PRO A 32 -2.38 -8.68 -14.82
N SER A 33 -3.65 -8.32 -14.59
CA SER A 33 -4.75 -9.28 -14.45
C SER A 33 -5.36 -9.67 -15.79
N CYS A 34 -5.86 -8.71 -16.58
CA CYS A 34 -6.56 -8.99 -17.84
C CYS A 34 -5.72 -8.79 -19.10
N SER A 35 -4.46 -8.38 -18.96
CA SER A 35 -3.53 -8.09 -20.06
C SER A 35 -3.98 -6.97 -21.02
N ALA A 36 -5.09 -6.27 -20.74
CA ALA A 36 -5.52 -5.13 -21.51
C ALA A 36 -4.53 -3.98 -21.42
N THR A 37 -4.30 -3.31 -22.56
CA THR A 37 -3.52 -2.06 -22.59
C THR A 37 -4.45 -0.89 -22.29
N VAL A 38 -4.12 -0.11 -21.26
CA VAL A 38 -4.90 1.02 -20.76
C VAL A 38 -4.04 2.27 -20.81
N TYR A 39 -4.66 3.42 -21.06
CA TYR A 39 -3.95 4.69 -21.04
C TYR A 39 -3.56 5.06 -19.60
N SER A 40 -2.32 5.49 -19.38
CA SER A 40 -1.83 5.78 -18.02
C SER A 40 -2.60 6.91 -17.34
N THR A 41 -3.07 7.90 -18.11
CA THR A 41 -3.92 8.98 -17.60
C THR A 41 -5.31 8.49 -17.20
N GLU A 42 -5.92 7.59 -17.99
CA GLU A 42 -7.20 6.97 -17.66
C GLU A 42 -7.10 6.13 -16.38
N LEU A 43 -5.99 5.38 -16.24
CA LEU A 43 -5.73 4.60 -15.05
C LEU A 43 -5.55 5.49 -13.80
N GLN A 44 -4.84 6.64 -13.94
CA GLN A 44 -4.70 7.62 -12.86
C GLN A 44 -6.04 8.23 -12.46
N GLN A 45 -6.85 8.65 -13.43
CA GLN A 45 -8.19 9.20 -13.17
C GLN A 45 -9.11 8.19 -12.50
N ASN A 46 -8.93 6.90 -12.77
CA ASN A 46 -9.67 5.81 -12.14
C ASN A 46 -8.97 5.26 -10.87
N ASN A 47 -8.17 6.08 -10.18
CA ASN A 47 -7.48 5.73 -8.94
C ASN A 47 -6.62 4.46 -9.04
N GLN A 48 -5.96 4.25 -10.17
CA GLN A 48 -5.17 3.06 -10.48
C GLN A 48 -5.97 1.74 -10.46
N VAL A 49 -7.28 1.82 -10.67
CA VAL A 49 -8.15 0.65 -10.89
C VAL A 49 -8.31 0.44 -12.38
N CYS A 50 -8.07 -0.78 -12.86
CA CYS A 50 -8.20 -1.10 -14.27
C CYS A 50 -9.65 -0.90 -14.75
N PRO A 51 -9.93 -0.07 -15.77
CA PRO A 51 -11.30 0.18 -16.23
C PRO A 51 -11.91 -1.04 -16.95
N LYS A 52 -11.12 -2.04 -17.31
CA LYS A 52 -11.57 -3.25 -18.01
C LYS A 52 -11.96 -4.41 -17.09
N CYS A 53 -11.20 -4.62 -16.01
CA CYS A 53 -11.42 -5.77 -15.12
C CYS A 53 -11.51 -5.41 -13.65
N ASN A 54 -11.49 -4.13 -13.29
CA ASN A 54 -11.49 -3.62 -11.93
C ASN A 54 -10.31 -4.13 -11.05
N HIS A 55 -9.22 -4.58 -11.66
CA HIS A 55 -8.01 -4.92 -10.91
C HIS A 55 -7.42 -3.67 -10.25
N HIS A 56 -7.15 -3.76 -8.96
CA HIS A 56 -6.56 -2.69 -8.16
C HIS A 56 -5.04 -2.73 -8.26
N ASN A 57 -4.44 -1.85 -9.08
CA ASN A 57 -2.98 -1.75 -9.20
C ASN A 57 -2.37 -1.15 -7.92
N PRO A 58 -1.07 -1.42 -7.62
CA PRO A 58 -0.39 -0.83 -6.47
C PRO A 58 -0.41 0.69 -6.46
N LEU A 59 -0.55 1.27 -5.27
CA LEU A 59 -0.43 2.71 -5.01
C LEU A 59 0.71 2.98 -4.04
N SER A 60 1.36 4.13 -4.19
CA SER A 60 2.30 4.63 -3.18
C SER A 60 1.55 5.11 -1.92
N ALA A 61 2.26 5.21 -0.80
CA ALA A 61 1.70 5.75 0.44
C ALA A 61 1.10 7.16 0.22
N ARG A 62 1.82 8.04 -0.48
CA ARG A 62 1.37 9.41 -0.72
C ARG A 62 0.14 9.47 -1.64
N GLN A 63 0.06 8.61 -2.64
CA GLN A 63 -1.15 8.51 -3.48
C GLN A 63 -2.36 8.07 -2.65
N ARG A 64 -2.21 7.08 -1.75
CA ARG A 64 -3.28 6.65 -0.85
C ARG A 64 -3.73 7.76 0.09
N LEU A 65 -2.79 8.49 0.68
CA LEU A 65 -3.09 9.64 1.55
C LEU A 65 -3.81 10.74 0.76
N SER A 66 -3.41 11.00 -0.49
CA SER A 66 -4.07 11.99 -1.34
C SER A 66 -5.49 11.61 -1.74
N LEU A 67 -5.78 10.31 -1.88
CA LEU A 67 -7.13 9.81 -2.16
C LEU A 67 -8.06 9.91 -0.95
N LEU A 68 -7.52 9.73 0.26
CA LEU A 68 -8.32 9.66 1.48
C LEU A 68 -8.48 11.02 2.16
N LEU A 69 -7.45 11.83 2.19
CA LEU A 69 -7.48 13.13 2.87
C LEU A 69 -7.94 14.25 1.92
N ASP A 70 -8.61 15.23 2.48
CA ASP A 70 -8.92 16.50 1.82
C ASP A 70 -7.60 17.25 1.51
N GLU A 71 -7.60 18.14 0.53
CA GLU A 71 -6.35 18.80 0.09
C GLU A 71 -5.77 19.72 1.17
N ASP A 72 -6.64 20.40 1.90
CA ASP A 72 -6.23 21.40 2.88
C ASP A 72 -5.90 20.80 4.25
N GLY A 73 -4.92 21.40 4.93
CA GLY A 73 -4.60 21.13 6.33
C GLY A 73 -3.89 19.79 6.59
N ARG A 74 -3.27 19.20 5.58
CA ARG A 74 -2.45 17.99 5.75
C ARG A 74 -1.14 18.31 6.46
N GLU A 75 -0.83 17.53 7.50
CA GLU A 75 0.40 17.65 8.28
C GLU A 75 1.02 16.27 8.45
N GLU A 76 2.29 16.11 8.09
CA GLU A 76 3.02 14.85 8.28
C GLU A 76 3.40 14.66 9.74
N VAL A 77 3.07 13.50 10.30
CA VAL A 77 3.37 13.13 11.67
C VAL A 77 4.58 12.20 11.70
N ALA A 78 5.54 12.49 12.60
CA ALA A 78 6.73 11.66 12.80
C ALA A 78 7.63 11.47 11.56
N GLY A 79 7.61 12.40 10.59
CA GLY A 79 8.48 12.36 9.41
C GLY A 79 9.98 12.45 9.75
N ASN A 80 10.32 12.96 10.93
CA ASN A 80 11.69 13.05 11.45
C ASN A 80 12.27 11.73 11.97
N VAL A 81 11.45 10.69 12.18
CA VAL A 81 11.91 9.37 12.64
C VAL A 81 12.63 8.65 11.50
N LYS A 82 13.90 8.31 11.72
CA LYS A 82 14.80 7.72 10.72
C LYS A 82 15.26 6.32 11.14
N PRO A 83 15.45 5.39 10.18
CA PRO A 83 15.96 4.07 10.47
C PRO A 83 17.44 4.11 10.92
N THR A 84 17.76 3.21 11.83
CA THR A 84 19.12 2.93 12.29
C THR A 84 19.47 1.47 11.97
N ASP A 85 20.77 1.14 11.99
CA ASP A 85 21.25 -0.24 11.80
C ASP A 85 22.03 -0.71 13.04
N PRO A 86 21.34 -1.01 14.16
CA PRO A 86 22.01 -1.41 15.40
C PRO A 86 22.67 -2.80 15.27
N LEU A 87 22.18 -3.64 14.36
CA LEU A 87 22.71 -5.00 14.17
C LEU A 87 23.86 -5.05 13.16
N LYS A 88 24.14 -3.97 12.43
CA LYS A 88 25.08 -3.93 11.32
C LYS A 88 24.82 -5.08 10.34
N PHE A 89 23.50 -5.29 10.04
CA PHE A 89 23.03 -6.43 9.26
C PHE A 89 23.61 -6.44 7.85
N LYS A 90 24.07 -7.60 7.45
CA LYS A 90 24.59 -7.87 6.10
C LYS A 90 24.21 -9.30 5.66
N ASP A 91 23.53 -9.39 4.53
CA ASP A 91 23.37 -10.60 3.72
C ASP A 91 24.16 -10.45 2.41
N SER A 92 23.50 -10.52 1.27
CA SER A 92 24.08 -10.18 -0.04
C SER A 92 24.43 -8.69 -0.17
N LYS A 93 23.75 -7.81 0.62
CA LYS A 93 23.97 -6.36 0.70
C LYS A 93 23.88 -5.90 2.15
N LYS A 94 24.55 -4.80 2.49
CA LYS A 94 24.40 -4.16 3.81
C LYS A 94 23.02 -3.53 3.94
N TYR A 95 22.46 -3.51 5.14
CA TYR A 95 21.16 -2.88 5.40
C TYR A 95 21.12 -1.39 5.03
N PRO A 96 22.12 -0.56 5.33
CA PRO A 96 22.17 0.84 4.87
C PRO A 96 22.11 1.00 3.34
N ASP A 97 22.69 0.07 2.58
CA ASP A 97 22.64 0.10 1.11
C ASP A 97 21.20 -0.18 0.60
N ARG A 98 20.49 -1.11 1.28
CA ARG A 98 19.07 -1.39 0.99
C ARG A 98 18.19 -0.19 1.29
N LEU A 99 18.40 0.48 2.43
CA LEU A 99 17.71 1.71 2.80
C LEU A 99 17.95 2.83 1.77
N SER A 100 19.20 3.02 1.36
CA SER A 100 19.55 4.02 0.35
C SER A 100 18.87 3.74 -1.00
N ALA A 101 18.86 2.50 -1.44
CA ALA A 101 18.19 2.10 -2.67
C ALA A 101 16.66 2.30 -2.58
N ALA A 102 16.04 1.93 -1.45
CA ALA A 102 14.61 2.12 -1.24
C ALA A 102 14.21 3.60 -1.22
N ARG A 103 15.01 4.47 -0.56
CA ARG A 103 14.81 5.92 -0.57
C ARG A 103 14.87 6.50 -1.98
N LYS A 104 15.86 6.09 -2.79
CA LYS A 104 15.98 6.53 -4.18
C LYS A 104 14.79 6.09 -5.03
N LEU A 105 14.24 4.92 -4.77
CA LEU A 105 13.11 4.36 -5.50
C LEU A 105 11.77 5.01 -5.14
N THR A 106 11.57 5.35 -3.87
CA THR A 106 10.25 5.76 -3.33
C THR A 106 10.16 7.24 -3.00
N GLY A 107 11.30 7.89 -2.71
CA GLY A 107 11.35 9.23 -2.14
C GLY A 107 11.02 9.27 -0.64
N GLU A 108 10.73 8.12 -0.02
CA GLU A 108 10.39 8.02 1.40
C GLU A 108 11.59 7.57 2.24
N ASP A 109 11.59 7.94 3.52
CA ASP A 109 12.64 7.54 4.45
C ASP A 109 12.41 6.14 5.03
N ASP A 110 11.15 5.69 5.09
CA ASP A 110 10.75 4.34 5.53
C ASP A 110 9.39 3.93 4.98
N ALA A 111 8.96 2.71 5.28
CA ALA A 111 7.79 2.05 4.70
C ALA A 111 6.42 2.57 5.20
N LEU A 112 6.37 3.53 6.11
CA LEU A 112 5.12 4.10 6.63
C LEU A 112 5.16 5.62 6.58
N VAL A 113 4.13 6.22 6.01
CA VAL A 113 3.86 7.67 6.05
C VAL A 113 2.59 7.90 6.87
N VAL A 114 2.65 8.81 7.82
CA VAL A 114 1.51 9.17 8.67
C VAL A 114 1.17 10.63 8.47
N MET A 115 -0.09 10.92 8.21
CA MET A 115 -0.59 12.28 8.05
C MET A 115 -1.83 12.53 8.91
N LYS A 116 -1.88 13.68 9.54
CA LYS A 116 -3.09 14.29 10.04
C LYS A 116 -3.74 15.10 8.93
N GLY A 117 -5.06 15.16 8.92
CA GLY A 117 -5.83 15.96 7.97
C GLY A 117 -7.32 15.83 8.22
N LYS A 118 -8.10 16.08 7.19
CA LYS A 118 -9.55 15.85 7.20
C LYS A 118 -9.93 14.84 6.12
N MET A 119 -11.02 14.13 6.34
CA MET A 119 -11.64 13.21 5.38
C MET A 119 -13.12 13.57 5.26
N ASN A 120 -13.51 14.15 4.13
CA ASN A 120 -14.84 14.75 3.96
C ASN A 120 -15.20 15.70 5.14
N GLY A 121 -14.25 16.57 5.51
CA GLY A 121 -14.40 17.54 6.60
C GLY A 121 -14.16 16.98 8.01
N LEU A 122 -14.16 15.66 8.21
CA LEU A 122 -13.93 15.01 9.51
C LEU A 122 -12.44 14.96 9.84
N PRO A 123 -11.99 15.41 11.02
CA PRO A 123 -10.60 15.30 11.43
C PRO A 123 -10.22 13.83 11.58
N VAL A 124 -9.01 13.46 11.11
CA VAL A 124 -8.52 12.09 11.12
C VAL A 124 -7.00 12.05 11.05
N VAL A 125 -6.39 11.02 11.63
CA VAL A 125 -4.99 10.68 11.36
C VAL A 125 -4.96 9.40 10.53
N VAL A 126 -4.23 9.43 9.40
CA VAL A 126 -4.13 8.32 8.46
C VAL A 126 -2.67 7.88 8.31
N ALA A 127 -2.42 6.60 8.51
CA ALA A 127 -1.16 5.94 8.22
C ALA A 127 -1.30 5.13 6.92
N ALA A 128 -0.34 5.25 6.00
CA ALA A 128 -0.33 4.49 4.76
C ALA A 128 1.05 3.87 4.50
N PHE A 129 1.06 2.59 4.14
CA PHE A 129 2.28 1.86 3.82
C PHE A 129 2.78 2.16 2.41
N GLU A 130 4.10 2.29 2.29
CA GLU A 130 4.83 2.31 1.02
C GLU A 130 5.42 0.92 0.74
N PHE A 131 4.67 0.12 -0.03
CA PHE A 131 5.08 -1.26 -0.32
C PHE A 131 6.42 -1.35 -1.07
N ARG A 132 6.73 -0.37 -1.92
CA ARG A 132 7.99 -0.34 -2.67
C ARG A 132 9.21 -0.08 -1.78
N PHE A 133 9.02 0.38 -0.55
CA PHE A 133 10.08 0.52 0.43
C PHE A 133 10.32 -0.82 1.16
N ILE A 134 11.25 -1.60 0.68
CA ILE A 134 11.63 -2.93 1.23
C ILE A 134 10.40 -3.84 1.47
N GLY A 135 9.49 -3.92 0.47
CA GLY A 135 8.27 -4.72 0.56
C GLY A 135 7.26 -4.25 1.62
N GLY A 136 7.26 -2.96 1.98
CA GLY A 136 6.38 -2.43 3.03
C GLY A 136 6.70 -3.02 4.42
N SER A 137 7.89 -3.59 4.62
CA SER A 137 8.20 -4.34 5.83
C SER A 137 8.24 -3.47 7.08
N MET A 138 7.66 -4.00 8.16
CA MET A 138 7.60 -3.34 9.46
C MET A 138 8.94 -3.43 10.19
N GLY A 139 9.66 -2.31 10.28
CA GLY A 139 10.82 -2.11 11.15
C GLY A 139 10.50 -1.17 12.31
N SER A 140 11.53 -0.79 13.06
CA SER A 140 11.43 0.10 14.22
C SER A 140 10.81 1.45 13.90
N VAL A 141 11.12 2.01 12.72
CA VAL A 141 10.54 3.28 12.25
C VAL A 141 9.04 3.15 11.98
N VAL A 142 8.61 2.07 11.33
CA VAL A 142 7.18 1.81 11.08
C VAL A 142 6.42 1.75 12.39
N GLY A 143 6.91 0.97 13.37
CA GLY A 143 6.28 0.87 14.68
C GLY A 143 6.24 2.20 15.43
N GLU A 144 7.33 2.99 15.39
CA GLU A 144 7.38 4.30 16.04
C GLU A 144 6.43 5.31 15.38
N ARG A 145 6.46 5.42 14.05
CA ARG A 145 5.54 6.32 13.32
C ARG A 145 4.07 5.96 13.54
N PHE A 146 3.76 4.65 13.59
CA PHE A 146 2.42 4.17 13.91
C PHE A 146 1.97 4.62 15.31
N VAL A 147 2.82 4.42 16.32
CA VAL A 147 2.54 4.84 17.71
C VAL A 147 2.39 6.36 17.82
N GLN A 148 3.27 7.15 17.16
CA GLN A 148 3.14 8.60 17.15
C GLN A 148 1.87 9.06 16.43
N GLY A 149 1.44 8.36 15.37
CA GLY A 149 0.16 8.58 14.71
C GLY A 149 -1.01 8.38 15.66
N ILE A 150 -1.02 7.29 16.43
CA ILE A 150 -2.04 7.04 17.46
C ILE A 150 -2.03 8.13 18.53
N ARG A 151 -0.86 8.48 19.06
CA ARG A 151 -0.75 9.57 20.07
C ARG A 151 -1.28 10.90 19.54
N ARG A 152 -1.02 11.18 18.25
CA ARG A 152 -1.55 12.37 17.60
C ARG A 152 -3.09 12.29 17.46
N ALA A 153 -3.64 11.16 17.08
CA ALA A 153 -5.08 10.96 17.01
C ALA A 153 -5.75 11.16 18.38
N VAL A 154 -5.16 10.62 19.43
CA VAL A 154 -5.61 10.81 20.83
C VAL A 154 -5.54 12.28 21.24
N ALA A 155 -4.43 12.97 20.95
CA ALA A 155 -4.26 14.39 21.30
C ALA A 155 -5.25 15.31 20.57
N ASP A 156 -5.55 15.00 19.31
CA ASP A 156 -6.49 15.76 18.48
C ASP A 156 -7.96 15.25 18.63
N ASN A 157 -8.19 14.25 19.49
CA ASN A 157 -9.49 13.60 19.72
C ASN A 157 -10.18 13.19 18.42
N CYS A 158 -9.47 12.49 17.55
CA CYS A 158 -9.95 12.06 16.24
C CYS A 158 -9.62 10.58 15.96
N PRO A 159 -10.33 9.92 15.01
CA PRO A 159 -10.07 8.54 14.61
C PRO A 159 -8.68 8.33 14.04
N PHE A 160 -8.23 7.06 14.09
CA PHE A 160 -7.03 6.61 13.42
C PHE A 160 -7.38 5.61 12.31
N VAL A 161 -6.80 5.79 11.13
CA VAL A 161 -6.98 4.91 9.98
C VAL A 161 -5.61 4.39 9.53
N CYS A 162 -5.48 3.09 9.27
CA CYS A 162 -4.25 2.53 8.72
C CYS A 162 -4.52 1.78 7.42
N VAL A 163 -3.85 2.18 6.34
CA VAL A 163 -3.88 1.47 5.05
C VAL A 163 -2.63 0.61 4.97
N ALA A 164 -2.78 -0.69 5.20
CA ALA A 164 -1.71 -1.66 5.25
C ALA A 164 -1.37 -2.20 3.86
N ALA A 165 -0.08 -2.24 3.53
CA ALA A 165 0.50 -2.92 2.38
C ALA A 165 1.90 -3.43 2.76
N SER A 166 2.04 -4.70 3.14
CA SER A 166 3.28 -5.19 3.76
C SER A 166 3.54 -6.67 3.53
N GLY A 167 4.81 -7.01 3.33
CA GLY A 167 5.31 -8.40 3.38
C GLY A 167 5.52 -8.93 4.80
N GLY A 168 5.38 -8.10 5.87
CA GLY A 168 5.53 -8.51 7.25
C GLY A 168 6.68 -7.83 7.99
N ALA A 169 7.26 -8.50 8.99
CA ALA A 169 8.36 -7.97 9.80
C ALA A 169 9.67 -7.84 9.01
N ARG A 170 10.40 -6.74 9.25
CA ARG A 170 11.67 -6.43 8.56
C ARG A 170 12.80 -7.31 9.07
N MET A 171 13.22 -8.29 8.25
CA MET A 171 14.24 -9.27 8.60
C MET A 171 15.57 -8.62 9.02
N GLN A 172 15.95 -7.51 8.38
CA GLN A 172 17.21 -6.80 8.64
C GLN A 172 17.30 -6.17 10.05
N GLU A 173 16.17 -6.01 10.73
CA GLU A 173 16.13 -5.51 12.10
C GLU A 173 15.91 -6.63 13.13
N GLY A 174 15.84 -7.89 12.71
CA GLY A 174 15.77 -9.05 13.59
C GLY A 174 14.64 -8.95 14.61
N VAL A 175 14.92 -9.24 15.87
CA VAL A 175 13.94 -9.19 16.98
C VAL A 175 13.31 -7.80 17.15
N ASN A 176 14.03 -6.72 16.83
CA ASN A 176 13.48 -5.36 16.96
C ASN A 176 12.24 -5.17 16.06
N SER A 177 12.23 -5.77 14.87
CA SER A 177 11.04 -5.74 14.00
C SER A 177 9.87 -6.53 14.56
N LEU A 178 10.12 -7.67 15.19
CA LEU A 178 9.07 -8.47 15.84
C LEU A 178 8.48 -7.74 17.06
N MET A 179 9.29 -7.04 17.84
CA MET A 179 8.82 -6.25 18.97
C MET A 179 7.91 -5.09 18.57
N GLN A 180 7.91 -4.68 17.29
CA GLN A 180 6.96 -3.67 16.81
C GLN A 180 5.52 -4.19 16.82
N MET A 181 5.30 -5.50 16.67
CA MET A 181 3.97 -6.10 16.80
C MET A 181 3.37 -5.78 18.19
N THR A 182 4.12 -6.06 19.24
CA THR A 182 3.68 -5.78 20.62
C THR A 182 3.51 -4.27 20.85
N LYS A 183 4.47 -3.47 20.39
CA LYS A 183 4.47 -2.00 20.56
C LYS A 183 3.26 -1.34 19.91
N THR A 184 2.92 -1.71 18.68
CA THR A 184 1.79 -1.17 17.94
C THR A 184 0.46 -1.63 18.53
N SER A 185 0.34 -2.93 18.90
CA SER A 185 -0.87 -3.47 19.53
C SER A 185 -1.13 -2.82 20.89
N ALA A 186 -0.09 -2.61 21.71
CA ALA A 186 -0.24 -1.91 22.98
C ALA A 186 -0.66 -0.44 22.80
N ALA A 187 -0.18 0.24 21.75
CA ALA A 187 -0.56 1.62 21.50
C ALA A 187 -2.04 1.79 21.11
N LEU A 188 -2.65 0.80 20.45
CA LEU A 188 -4.08 0.84 20.11
C LEU A 188 -4.99 0.97 21.34
N HIS A 189 -4.54 0.48 22.50
CA HIS A 189 -5.28 0.64 23.74
C HIS A 189 -5.55 2.11 24.11
N LEU A 190 -4.66 3.03 23.71
CA LEU A 190 -4.85 4.47 23.94
C LEU A 190 -6.08 5.02 23.19
N LEU A 191 -6.39 4.47 22.01
CA LEU A 191 -7.61 4.83 21.27
C LEU A 191 -8.85 4.28 21.98
N THR A 192 -8.79 3.02 22.42
CA THR A 192 -9.89 2.36 23.16
C THR A 192 -10.24 3.11 24.42
N GLU A 193 -9.26 3.55 25.23
CA GLU A 193 -9.49 4.38 26.44
C GLU A 193 -10.21 5.69 26.12
N LYS A 194 -9.96 6.26 24.93
CA LYS A 194 -10.61 7.50 24.47
C LYS A 194 -11.87 7.25 23.66
N ARG A 195 -12.24 6.00 23.42
CA ARG A 195 -13.37 5.60 22.54
C ARG A 195 -13.26 6.18 21.14
N LEU A 196 -12.04 6.24 20.63
CA LEU A 196 -11.73 6.71 19.28
C LEU A 196 -11.61 5.50 18.35
N PRO A 197 -12.31 5.49 17.20
CA PRO A 197 -12.27 4.37 16.27
C PRO A 197 -10.88 4.17 15.65
N PHE A 198 -10.49 2.90 15.52
CA PHE A 198 -9.40 2.46 14.66
C PHE A 198 -9.98 1.69 13.47
N ILE A 199 -9.82 2.21 12.26
CA ILE A 199 -10.22 1.54 11.01
C ILE A 199 -8.98 1.04 10.30
N SER A 200 -8.93 -0.27 10.05
CA SER A 200 -7.86 -0.91 9.28
C SER A 200 -8.32 -1.19 7.86
N VAL A 201 -7.49 -0.84 6.87
CA VAL A 201 -7.72 -1.11 5.44
C VAL A 201 -6.60 -2.00 4.94
N LEU A 202 -6.94 -3.24 4.58
CA LEU A 202 -6.00 -4.25 4.11
C LEU A 202 -5.92 -4.20 2.58
N THR A 203 -4.71 -4.04 2.06
CA THR A 203 -4.49 -3.99 0.60
C THR A 203 -3.52 -5.06 0.15
N ASP A 204 -3.38 -5.24 -1.15
CA ASP A 204 -2.53 -6.26 -1.75
C ASP A 204 -1.05 -5.86 -1.76
N PRO A 205 -0.14 -6.65 -1.12
CA PRO A 205 -0.40 -7.68 -0.11
C PRO A 205 -0.36 -7.15 1.34
N THR A 206 -1.06 -7.81 2.27
CA THR A 206 -0.90 -7.57 3.73
C THR A 206 -0.59 -8.89 4.43
N MET A 207 0.66 -9.08 4.84
CA MET A 207 1.18 -10.38 5.25
C MET A 207 1.98 -10.33 6.56
N GLY A 208 2.28 -11.50 7.11
CA GLY A 208 3.25 -11.74 8.17
C GLY A 208 2.98 -11.01 9.46
N GLY A 209 4.00 -10.40 10.07
CA GLY A 209 3.88 -9.70 11.34
C GLY A 209 2.95 -8.50 11.32
N VAL A 210 2.68 -7.89 10.17
CA VAL A 210 1.72 -6.78 10.05
C VAL A 210 0.29 -7.30 10.16
N SER A 211 -0.05 -8.34 9.41
CA SER A 211 -1.38 -8.99 9.53
C SER A 211 -1.58 -9.59 10.91
N ALA A 212 -0.55 -10.26 11.48
CA ALA A 212 -0.63 -10.89 12.80
C ALA A 212 -0.58 -9.88 13.99
N SER A 213 -0.67 -8.58 13.72
CA SER A 213 -0.72 -7.54 14.75
C SER A 213 -1.80 -6.51 14.42
N PHE A 214 -1.45 -5.24 14.36
CA PHE A 214 -2.41 -4.13 14.26
C PHE A 214 -3.35 -4.20 13.03
N ALA A 215 -2.95 -4.85 11.93
CA ALA A 215 -3.78 -4.85 10.72
C ALA A 215 -5.12 -5.57 10.90
N PHE A 216 -5.21 -6.59 11.75
CA PHE A 216 -6.46 -7.25 12.12
C PHE A 216 -7.05 -6.79 13.47
N LEU A 217 -6.50 -5.73 14.07
CA LEU A 217 -6.99 -5.20 15.35
C LEU A 217 -7.86 -3.93 15.18
N GLY A 218 -8.34 -3.65 13.96
CA GLY A 218 -9.29 -2.57 13.71
C GLY A 218 -10.64 -2.83 14.38
N ASP A 219 -11.30 -1.77 14.87
CA ASP A 219 -12.72 -1.85 15.25
C ASP A 219 -13.58 -2.17 14.01
N VAL A 220 -13.11 -1.79 12.83
CA VAL A 220 -13.62 -2.21 11.53
C VAL A 220 -12.42 -2.52 10.63
N VAL A 221 -12.45 -3.71 10.01
CA VAL A 221 -11.41 -4.19 9.11
C VAL A 221 -11.96 -4.24 7.68
N LEU A 222 -11.49 -3.34 6.84
CA LEU A 222 -11.84 -3.26 5.43
C LEU A 222 -10.76 -3.91 4.57
N ALA A 223 -11.11 -4.41 3.39
CA ALA A 223 -10.14 -4.87 2.41
C ALA A 223 -10.43 -4.32 1.01
N GLU A 224 -9.40 -4.11 0.19
CA GLU A 224 -9.57 -3.91 -1.25
C GLU A 224 -9.95 -5.24 -1.92
N PRO A 225 -10.74 -5.21 -3.02
CA PRO A 225 -11.10 -6.41 -3.77
C PRO A 225 -9.86 -7.23 -4.18
N ASN A 226 -9.96 -8.54 -4.04
CA ASN A 226 -8.93 -9.52 -4.41
C ASN A 226 -7.55 -9.32 -3.74
N ALA A 227 -7.46 -8.52 -2.68
CA ALA A 227 -6.22 -8.32 -1.94
C ALA A 227 -5.73 -9.64 -1.31
N LEU A 228 -4.42 -9.92 -1.42
CA LEU A 228 -3.76 -11.06 -0.78
C LEU A 228 -3.47 -10.72 0.69
N ILE A 229 -4.13 -11.40 1.61
CA ILE A 229 -4.05 -11.10 3.04
C ILE A 229 -3.87 -12.41 3.80
N GLY A 230 -2.84 -12.51 4.61
CA GLY A 230 -2.58 -13.72 5.38
C GLY A 230 -1.34 -13.61 6.25
N PHE A 231 -0.94 -14.69 6.91
CA PHE A 231 0.30 -14.72 7.70
C PHE A 231 1.47 -15.23 6.86
N ALA A 232 1.52 -16.52 6.57
CA ALA A 232 2.51 -17.06 5.64
C ALA A 232 2.03 -16.91 4.20
N GLY A 233 2.93 -16.56 3.29
CA GLY A 233 2.59 -16.46 1.87
C GLY A 233 2.21 -17.82 1.28
N PRO A 234 1.36 -17.89 0.23
CA PRO A 234 0.92 -19.14 -0.40
C PRO A 234 2.06 -20.06 -0.75
N ARG A 235 3.13 -19.56 -1.38
CA ARG A 235 4.32 -20.35 -1.72
C ARG A 235 4.99 -21.02 -0.52
N VAL A 236 5.05 -20.32 0.63
CA VAL A 236 5.65 -20.87 1.86
C VAL A 236 4.79 -22.00 2.39
N ILE A 237 3.47 -21.82 2.39
CA ILE A 237 2.53 -22.86 2.82
C ILE A 237 2.65 -24.09 1.92
N GLU A 238 2.56 -23.94 0.60
CA GLU A 238 2.65 -25.02 -0.37
C GLU A 238 3.97 -25.80 -0.25
N GLN A 239 5.10 -25.10 -0.09
CA GLN A 239 6.40 -25.72 0.08
C GLN A 239 6.53 -26.47 1.42
N THR A 240 5.89 -25.99 2.47
CA THR A 240 5.97 -26.57 3.81
C THR A 240 5.03 -27.75 3.97
N VAL A 241 3.78 -27.59 3.56
CA VAL A 241 2.72 -28.59 3.69
C VAL A 241 2.73 -29.57 2.51
N ARG A 242 3.29 -29.17 1.36
CA ARG A 242 3.35 -29.92 0.10
C ARG A 242 1.97 -30.25 -0.48
N GLU A 243 1.01 -29.36 -0.26
CA GLU A 243 -0.34 -29.44 -0.80
C GLU A 243 -0.65 -28.23 -1.68
N THR A 244 -1.55 -28.41 -2.65
CA THR A 244 -2.04 -27.31 -3.48
C THR A 244 -3.13 -26.57 -2.71
N LEU A 245 -3.00 -25.25 -2.63
CA LEU A 245 -3.98 -24.40 -1.94
C LEU A 245 -5.26 -24.25 -2.78
N PRO A 246 -6.43 -24.14 -2.15
CA PRO A 246 -7.68 -23.89 -2.83
C PRO A 246 -7.63 -22.56 -3.63
N GLU A 247 -8.39 -22.50 -4.72
CA GLU A 247 -8.56 -21.26 -5.47
C GLU A 247 -9.14 -20.16 -4.57
N GLY A 248 -8.59 -18.94 -4.69
CA GLY A 248 -9.00 -17.81 -3.87
C GLY A 248 -8.49 -17.84 -2.42
N PHE A 249 -7.67 -18.81 -2.04
CA PHE A 249 -7.11 -18.88 -0.69
C PHE A 249 -6.36 -17.59 -0.32
N GLN A 250 -6.61 -17.07 0.89
CA GLN A 250 -6.06 -15.81 1.40
C GLN A 250 -6.44 -14.55 0.58
N ARG A 251 -7.44 -14.63 -0.29
CA ARG A 251 -8.00 -13.42 -0.93
C ARG A 251 -9.03 -12.76 -0.02
N ALA A 252 -9.25 -11.47 -0.23
CA ALA A 252 -10.20 -10.69 0.57
C ALA A 252 -11.59 -11.35 0.61
N GLU A 253 -12.07 -11.89 -0.51
CA GLU A 253 -13.36 -12.58 -0.64
C GLU A 253 -13.45 -13.82 0.25
N PHE A 254 -12.37 -14.61 0.27
CA PHE A 254 -12.26 -15.78 1.16
C PHE A 254 -12.27 -15.36 2.63
N LEU A 255 -11.56 -14.29 2.99
CA LEU A 255 -11.51 -13.81 4.37
C LEU A 255 -12.83 -13.21 4.82
N LEU A 256 -13.57 -12.56 3.93
CA LEU A 256 -14.91 -12.07 4.21
C LEU A 256 -15.87 -13.24 4.49
N GLU A 257 -15.85 -14.30 3.66
CA GLU A 257 -16.63 -15.53 3.88
C GLU A 257 -16.33 -16.18 5.22
N LYS A 258 -15.07 -16.15 5.65
CA LYS A 258 -14.63 -16.72 6.94
C LYS A 258 -14.82 -15.77 8.12
N GLY A 259 -15.33 -14.56 7.93
CA GLY A 259 -15.57 -13.58 8.99
C GLY A 259 -14.27 -12.96 9.55
N ALA A 260 -13.16 -13.02 8.83
CA ALA A 260 -11.89 -12.44 9.26
C ALA A 260 -11.78 -10.93 8.95
N ILE A 261 -12.60 -10.43 8.03
CA ILE A 261 -12.75 -9.01 7.71
C ILE A 261 -14.24 -8.64 7.66
N ASP A 262 -14.54 -7.36 7.82
CA ASP A 262 -15.93 -6.89 7.91
C ASP A 262 -16.52 -6.53 6.53
N GLN A 263 -15.70 -5.97 5.61
CA GLN A 263 -16.19 -5.53 4.31
C GLN A 263 -15.08 -5.53 3.26
N ILE A 264 -15.48 -5.76 2.01
CA ILE A 264 -14.65 -5.47 0.83
C ILE A 264 -15.16 -4.15 0.23
N VAL A 265 -14.25 -3.21 0.01
CA VAL A 265 -14.58 -1.86 -0.46
C VAL A 265 -13.68 -1.50 -1.64
N ASP A 266 -14.30 -1.11 -2.76
CA ASP A 266 -13.56 -0.58 -3.90
C ASP A 266 -12.83 0.72 -3.50
N ARG A 267 -11.60 0.86 -3.94
CA ARG A 267 -10.74 2.02 -3.65
C ARG A 267 -11.41 3.36 -4.01
N ARG A 268 -12.21 3.37 -5.06
CA ARG A 268 -12.93 4.56 -5.53
C ARG A 268 -13.99 5.05 -4.54
N GLU A 269 -14.50 4.14 -3.71
CA GLU A 269 -15.53 4.39 -2.69
C GLU A 269 -14.95 4.46 -1.26
N MET A 270 -13.66 4.12 -1.10
CA MET A 270 -13.02 3.94 0.20
C MET A 270 -13.11 5.17 1.09
N LYS A 271 -12.84 6.37 0.54
CA LYS A 271 -12.94 7.64 1.29
C LYS A 271 -14.33 7.85 1.87
N GLN A 272 -15.35 7.67 1.04
CA GLN A 272 -16.75 7.84 1.44
C GLN A 272 -17.16 6.80 2.48
N ARG A 273 -16.73 5.54 2.29
CA ARG A 273 -17.06 4.45 3.22
C ARG A 273 -16.44 4.67 4.59
N ILE A 274 -15.16 5.01 4.66
CA ILE A 274 -14.47 5.31 5.92
C ILE A 274 -15.11 6.51 6.62
N SER A 275 -15.41 7.59 5.90
CA SER A 275 -16.08 8.76 6.49
C SER A 275 -17.44 8.41 7.10
N SER A 276 -18.23 7.58 6.41
CA SER A 276 -19.53 7.13 6.91
C SER A 276 -19.39 6.28 8.17
N LEU A 277 -18.39 5.39 8.24
CA LEU A 277 -18.09 4.59 9.41
C LEU A 277 -17.64 5.46 10.60
N ILE A 278 -16.77 6.43 10.36
CA ILE A 278 -16.33 7.41 11.38
C ILE A 278 -17.54 8.15 11.97
N THR A 279 -18.40 8.68 11.12
CA THR A 279 -19.61 9.39 11.53
C THR A 279 -20.51 8.50 12.39
N LEU A 280 -20.71 7.26 11.99
CA LEU A 280 -21.53 6.29 12.73
C LEU A 280 -20.93 5.95 14.09
N LEU A 281 -19.64 5.61 14.12
CA LEU A 281 -18.94 5.16 15.34
C LEU A 281 -18.79 6.29 16.38
N LEU A 282 -18.58 7.52 15.91
CA LEU A 282 -18.50 8.70 16.78
C LEU A 282 -19.88 9.29 17.12
N ARG A 283 -20.98 8.74 16.58
CA ARG A 283 -22.35 9.27 16.75
C ARG A 283 -22.47 10.75 16.41
N GLN A 284 -21.73 11.18 15.39
CA GLN A 284 -21.80 12.54 14.87
C GLN A 284 -22.92 12.65 13.84
N ASP A 285 -23.63 13.76 13.81
CA ASP A 285 -24.55 14.07 12.73
C ASP A 285 -23.78 14.23 11.43
N LYS A 286 -24.36 13.81 10.30
CA LYS A 286 -23.71 13.93 8.99
C LYS A 286 -23.32 15.39 8.80
N VAL A 287 -22.04 15.65 8.58
CA VAL A 287 -21.57 16.95 8.10
C VAL A 287 -22.26 17.15 6.74
N ALA A 288 -23.13 18.14 6.65
CA ALA A 288 -23.80 18.48 5.39
C ALA A 288 -22.70 18.74 4.35
N ALA A 289 -22.76 18.00 3.22
CA ALA A 289 -21.88 18.26 2.10
C ALA A 289 -22.14 19.70 1.62
N ALA A 290 -21.11 20.55 1.76
CA ALA A 290 -21.12 21.92 1.28
C ALA A 290 -20.80 21.94 -0.23
#